data_386abb4a3da2a3be371d2fadd715652d
#
_entry.id   386abb4a3da2a3be371d2fadd715652d
#
_cell.length_a   1.000
_cell.length_b   1.000
_cell.length_c   1.000
_cell.angle_alpha   90.00
_cell.angle_beta   90.00
_cell.angle_gamma   90.00
#
_symmetry.space_group_name_H-M   'P 1'
#
loop_
_entity.id
_entity.type
_entity.pdbx_description
1 polymer ?
#
loop_
_entity_poly.entity_id
_entity_poly.type
_entity_poly.pdbx_seq_one_letter_code
_entity_poly.pdbx_strand_id
1 'polypeptide(L)'
;MAVIKAVSSKAGIGQALDYVTKEEKTEDKLVSGLHCEPDTVKDEMAATKELWGKTGGRTYKHFVQSYHKDEHITPEQAHKNAVELAKNTEAWKGHEVLIATHIDRGHIHSHFIVNSVNYENGHKLQWSKADLQNLKDRCNEQSRQQGLHVPEKGKTFSGEEREETVAVSYTHLRAHETLANLV
;
A
#
# COMPACT_ATOMS: atom_id res chain seq x y z
N MET A 1 2.03 7.33 14.64
CA MET A 1 2.93 7.40 13.46
C MET A 1 2.29 6.61 12.33
N ALA A 2 1.96 7.29 11.25
CA ALA A 2 1.49 6.62 10.03
C ALA A 2 2.67 6.38 9.08
N VAL A 3 2.77 5.19 8.53
CA VAL A 3 3.80 4.82 7.54
C VAL A 3 3.12 4.25 6.31
N ILE A 4 3.50 4.71 5.11
CA ILE A 4 2.99 4.16 3.86
C ILE A 4 4.08 3.42 3.08
N LYS A 5 3.72 2.26 2.52
CA LYS A 5 4.61 1.38 1.75
C LYS A 5 3.92 0.90 0.48
N ALA A 6 4.69 0.78 -0.60
CA ALA A 6 4.29 -0.01 -1.76
C ALA A 6 4.55 -1.50 -1.47
N VAL A 7 3.59 -2.35 -1.78
CA VAL A 7 3.68 -3.80 -1.58
C VAL A 7 3.89 -4.48 -2.92
N SER A 8 4.90 -5.34 -3.00
CA SER A 8 5.12 -6.21 -4.15
C SER A 8 4.36 -7.52 -3.91
N SER A 9 3.38 -7.81 -4.75
CA SER A 9 2.64 -9.07 -4.72
C SER A 9 2.69 -9.74 -6.10
N LYS A 10 2.80 -11.08 -6.08
CA LYS A 10 2.64 -11.93 -7.27
C LYS A 10 1.20 -12.42 -7.44
N ALA A 11 0.33 -12.16 -6.48
CA ALA A 11 -1.09 -12.53 -6.52
C ALA A 11 -1.81 -11.80 -7.66
N GLY A 12 -2.78 -12.45 -8.26
CA GLY A 12 -3.70 -11.80 -9.20
C GLY A 12 -4.57 -10.74 -8.50
N ILE A 13 -5.08 -9.79 -9.27
CA ILE A 13 -5.90 -8.69 -8.73
C ILE A 13 -7.13 -9.22 -7.98
N GLY A 14 -7.80 -10.26 -8.48
CA GLY A 14 -8.95 -10.88 -7.80
C GLY A 14 -8.59 -11.37 -6.40
N GLN A 15 -7.48 -12.10 -6.27
CA GLN A 15 -7.00 -12.57 -4.97
C GLN A 15 -6.61 -11.42 -4.02
N ALA A 16 -6.06 -10.32 -4.57
CA ALA A 16 -5.73 -9.16 -3.77
C ALA A 16 -6.98 -8.45 -3.26
N LEU A 17 -7.99 -8.29 -4.10
CA LEU A 17 -9.29 -7.73 -3.72
C LEU A 17 -9.99 -8.60 -2.68
N ASP A 18 -10.13 -9.90 -2.95
CA ASP A 18 -10.73 -10.86 -2.01
C ASP A 18 -10.02 -10.89 -0.64
N TYR A 19 -8.70 -10.66 -0.62
CA TYR A 19 -7.93 -10.61 0.63
C TYR A 19 -8.24 -9.36 1.46
N VAL A 20 -8.36 -8.19 0.81
CA VAL A 20 -8.52 -6.91 1.53
C VAL A 20 -9.97 -6.63 1.93
N THR A 21 -10.95 -7.32 1.32
CA THR A 21 -12.37 -7.18 1.66
C THR A 21 -12.91 -8.28 2.57
N LYS A 22 -12.04 -9.15 3.12
CA LYS A 22 -12.50 -10.21 4.03
C LYS A 22 -13.14 -9.63 5.29
N GLU A 23 -14.36 -10.05 5.60
CA GLU A 23 -15.13 -9.65 6.80
C GLU A 23 -14.39 -9.87 8.12
N GLU A 24 -13.54 -10.91 8.19
CA GLU A 24 -12.69 -11.18 9.37
C GLU A 24 -11.67 -10.08 9.66
N LYS A 25 -11.37 -9.20 8.69
CA LYS A 25 -10.30 -8.20 8.73
C LYS A 25 -10.80 -6.77 8.75
N THR A 26 -11.97 -6.54 8.19
CA THR A 26 -12.57 -5.23 8.02
C THR A 26 -14.07 -5.29 8.25
N GLU A 27 -14.69 -4.16 8.46
CA GLU A 27 -16.14 -3.99 8.49
C GLU A 27 -16.58 -3.27 7.21
N ASP A 28 -17.81 -3.48 6.75
CA ASP A 28 -18.32 -2.86 5.51
C ASP A 28 -18.13 -1.34 5.48
N LYS A 29 -18.35 -0.67 6.61
CA LYS A 29 -18.13 0.77 6.76
C LYS A 29 -16.67 1.22 6.60
N LEU A 30 -15.73 0.28 6.61
CA LEU A 30 -14.28 0.51 6.46
C LEU A 30 -13.77 0.07 5.09
N VAL A 31 -14.67 -0.10 4.12
CA VAL A 31 -14.35 -0.37 2.71
C VAL A 31 -14.96 0.73 1.85
N SER A 32 -14.19 1.32 0.98
CA SER A 32 -14.61 2.40 0.06
C SER A 32 -13.98 2.23 -1.30
N GLY A 33 -14.72 2.59 -2.34
CA GLY A 33 -14.21 2.72 -3.69
C GLY A 33 -13.98 4.19 -4.08
N LEU A 34 -12.94 4.44 -4.83
CA LEU A 34 -12.73 5.69 -5.54
C LEU A 34 -12.81 5.37 -7.03
N HIS A 35 -13.81 5.95 -7.71
CA HIS A 35 -14.17 5.65 -9.10
C HIS A 35 -14.57 4.18 -9.35
N CYS A 36 -15.02 3.48 -8.31
CA CYS A 36 -15.55 2.12 -8.37
C CYS A 36 -16.42 1.86 -7.14
N GLU A 37 -17.31 0.86 -7.24
CA GLU A 37 -18.10 0.39 -6.12
C GLU A 37 -17.43 -0.83 -5.46
N PRO A 38 -17.33 -0.90 -4.13
CA PRO A 38 -16.67 -2.01 -3.44
C PRO A 38 -17.19 -3.40 -3.83
N ASP A 39 -18.50 -3.55 -4.00
CA ASP A 39 -19.14 -4.84 -4.29
C ASP A 39 -18.86 -5.34 -5.71
N THR A 40 -18.64 -4.45 -6.66
CA THR A 40 -18.44 -4.75 -8.09
C THR A 40 -17.03 -4.41 -8.59
N VAL A 41 -16.16 -3.96 -7.71
CA VAL A 41 -14.80 -3.47 -8.05
C VAL A 41 -13.97 -4.45 -8.89
N LYS A 42 -14.13 -5.74 -8.66
CA LYS A 42 -13.42 -6.78 -9.40
C LYS A 42 -13.78 -6.77 -10.88
N ASP A 43 -15.08 -6.70 -11.16
CA ASP A 43 -15.61 -6.68 -12.51
C ASP A 43 -15.35 -5.32 -13.19
N GLU A 44 -15.49 -4.22 -12.46
CA GLU A 44 -15.21 -2.88 -12.96
C GLU A 44 -13.74 -2.73 -13.37
N MET A 45 -12.80 -3.10 -12.49
CA MET A 45 -11.38 -3.07 -12.78
C MET A 45 -10.98 -4.02 -13.93
N ALA A 46 -11.68 -5.13 -14.11
CA ALA A 46 -11.49 -6.04 -15.24
C ALA A 46 -12.02 -5.42 -16.52
N ALA A 47 -13.25 -4.89 -16.50
CA ALA A 47 -13.90 -4.25 -17.65
C ALA A 47 -13.07 -3.07 -18.20
N THR A 48 -12.52 -2.24 -17.31
CA THR A 48 -11.59 -1.15 -17.70
C THR A 48 -10.39 -1.68 -18.48
N LYS A 49 -9.77 -2.78 -18.02
CA LYS A 49 -8.62 -3.38 -18.72
C LYS A 49 -9.00 -3.97 -20.08
N GLU A 50 -10.15 -4.61 -20.16
CA GLU A 50 -10.69 -5.20 -21.40
C GLU A 50 -11.03 -4.12 -22.41
N LEU A 51 -11.73 -3.06 -21.97
CA LEU A 51 -12.09 -1.92 -22.80
C LEU A 51 -10.87 -1.30 -23.53
N TRP A 52 -9.76 -1.19 -22.80
CA TRP A 52 -8.53 -0.63 -23.34
C TRP A 52 -7.56 -1.67 -23.91
N GLY A 53 -7.91 -2.96 -23.94
CA GLY A 53 -7.06 -4.04 -24.43
C GLY A 53 -5.76 -4.24 -23.63
N LYS A 54 -5.76 -3.90 -22.32
CA LYS A 54 -4.57 -3.89 -21.46
C LYS A 54 -4.64 -4.88 -20.30
N THR A 55 -5.00 -6.11 -20.60
CA THR A 55 -5.17 -7.19 -19.62
C THR A 55 -3.86 -7.82 -19.14
N GLY A 56 -2.76 -7.66 -19.89
CA GLY A 56 -1.46 -8.27 -19.58
C GLY A 56 -0.54 -7.44 -18.71
N GLY A 57 0.52 -8.06 -18.21
CA GLY A 57 1.54 -7.43 -17.38
C GLY A 57 1.04 -7.11 -15.95
N ARG A 58 1.50 -6.01 -15.38
CA ARG A 58 1.02 -5.58 -14.05
C ARG A 58 -0.43 -5.12 -14.14
N THR A 59 -1.31 -5.75 -13.37
CA THR A 59 -2.76 -5.50 -13.37
C THR A 59 -3.22 -4.54 -12.28
N TYR A 60 -2.41 -4.34 -11.24
CA TYR A 60 -2.67 -3.40 -10.14
C TYR A 60 -1.39 -2.97 -9.42
N LYS A 61 -1.49 -1.95 -8.59
CA LYS A 61 -0.51 -1.64 -7.54
C LYS A 61 -1.19 -1.68 -6.18
N HIS A 62 -0.45 -2.16 -5.18
CA HIS A 62 -0.90 -2.30 -3.82
C HIS A 62 -0.05 -1.41 -2.90
N PHE A 63 -0.71 -0.61 -2.07
CA PHE A 63 -0.07 0.19 -1.04
C PHE A 63 -0.73 -0.09 0.32
N VAL A 64 0.01 0.13 1.39
CA VAL A 64 -0.49 -0.03 2.75
C VAL A 64 -0.05 1.16 3.58
N GLN A 65 -1.01 1.84 4.20
CA GLN A 65 -0.81 2.84 5.25
C GLN A 65 -1.03 2.17 6.59
N SER A 66 -0.04 2.17 7.46
CA SER A 66 -0.11 1.52 8.79
C SER A 66 0.13 2.55 9.89
N TYR A 67 -0.67 2.48 10.94
CA TYR A 67 -0.48 3.26 12.16
C TYR A 67 0.26 2.44 13.21
N HIS A 68 1.02 3.10 14.07
CA HIS A 68 1.66 2.41 15.20
C HIS A 68 0.58 1.94 16.19
N LYS A 69 0.82 0.81 16.87
CA LYS A 69 -0.14 0.21 17.81
C LYS A 69 -0.54 1.16 18.96
N ASP A 70 0.38 2.03 19.37
CA ASP A 70 0.19 3.01 20.45
C ASP A 70 -0.28 4.38 19.91
N GLU A 71 -0.66 4.47 18.64
CA GLU A 71 -1.24 5.69 18.08
C GLU A 71 -2.72 5.81 18.44
N HIS A 72 -3.11 6.96 18.95
CA HIS A 72 -4.50 7.24 19.32
C HIS A 72 -5.33 7.62 18.09
N ILE A 73 -5.75 6.61 17.32
CA ILE A 73 -6.61 6.78 16.15
C ILE A 73 -7.69 5.70 16.11
N THR A 74 -8.92 6.06 15.74
CA THR A 74 -9.99 5.09 15.54
C THR A 74 -9.94 4.48 14.14
N PRO A 75 -10.53 3.29 13.93
CA PRO A 75 -10.63 2.69 12.61
C PRO A 75 -11.32 3.59 11.59
N GLU A 76 -12.38 4.27 11.98
CA GLU A 76 -13.14 5.19 11.13
C GLU A 76 -12.30 6.41 10.73
N GLN A 77 -11.54 6.97 11.68
CA GLN A 77 -10.65 8.09 11.38
C GLN A 77 -9.51 7.65 10.45
N ALA A 78 -8.94 6.46 10.67
CA ALA A 78 -7.91 5.89 9.81
C ALA A 78 -8.44 5.64 8.39
N HIS A 79 -9.68 5.13 8.26
CA HIS A 79 -10.33 4.93 6.96
C HIS A 79 -10.59 6.26 6.25
N LYS A 80 -11.15 7.26 6.95
CA LYS A 80 -11.34 8.61 6.41
C LYS A 80 -10.02 9.20 5.90
N ASN A 81 -8.95 9.05 6.68
CA ASN A 81 -7.61 9.49 6.28
C ASN A 81 -7.11 8.79 5.02
N ALA A 82 -7.35 7.49 4.90
CA ALA A 82 -6.98 6.72 3.72
C ALA A 82 -7.75 7.18 2.48
N VAL A 83 -9.06 7.39 2.59
CA VAL A 83 -9.89 7.91 1.49
C VAL A 83 -9.43 9.29 1.06
N GLU A 84 -9.16 10.19 2.00
CA GLU A 84 -8.66 11.54 1.70
C GLU A 84 -7.28 11.51 1.03
N LEU A 85 -6.37 10.66 1.54
CA LEU A 85 -5.05 10.46 0.94
C LEU A 85 -5.16 9.97 -0.50
N ALA A 86 -6.05 9.01 -0.77
CA ALA A 86 -6.29 8.50 -2.12
C ALA A 86 -6.81 9.57 -3.07
N LYS A 87 -7.81 10.36 -2.64
CA LYS A 87 -8.39 11.47 -3.42
C LYS A 87 -7.35 12.54 -3.80
N ASN A 88 -6.40 12.78 -2.91
CA ASN A 88 -5.37 13.81 -3.09
C ASN A 88 -4.09 13.28 -3.75
N THR A 89 -4.01 12.00 -4.11
CA THR A 89 -2.84 11.43 -4.78
C THR A 89 -2.92 11.60 -6.27
N GLU A 90 -2.18 12.56 -6.80
CA GLU A 90 -2.22 12.97 -8.21
C GLU A 90 -1.98 11.80 -9.17
N ALA A 91 -1.00 10.93 -8.87
CA ALA A 91 -0.67 9.77 -9.69
C ALA A 91 -1.80 8.72 -9.79
N TRP A 92 -2.83 8.80 -8.95
CA TRP A 92 -3.97 7.88 -8.97
C TRP A 92 -5.21 8.46 -9.66
N LYS A 93 -5.15 9.70 -10.13
CA LYS A 93 -6.26 10.30 -10.87
C LYS A 93 -6.62 9.48 -12.11
N GLY A 94 -7.91 9.26 -12.31
CA GLY A 94 -8.43 8.44 -13.41
C GLY A 94 -8.17 6.93 -13.23
N HIS A 95 -7.78 6.48 -12.05
CA HIS A 95 -7.69 5.06 -11.72
C HIS A 95 -8.73 4.68 -10.67
N GLU A 96 -9.34 3.49 -10.82
CA GLU A 96 -10.17 2.91 -9.75
C GLU A 96 -9.26 2.50 -8.59
N VAL A 97 -9.68 2.85 -7.37
CA VAL A 97 -8.96 2.49 -6.15
C VAL A 97 -9.92 1.90 -5.14
N LEU A 98 -9.69 0.65 -4.74
CA LEU A 98 -10.34 0.07 -3.58
C LEU A 98 -9.52 0.38 -2.33
N ILE A 99 -10.18 0.85 -1.28
CA ILE A 99 -9.59 1.20 0.01
C ILE A 99 -10.28 0.36 1.07
N ALA A 100 -9.52 -0.44 1.82
CA ALA A 100 -10.03 -1.24 2.92
C ALA A 100 -9.16 -1.06 4.16
N THR A 101 -9.78 -0.74 5.29
CA THR A 101 -9.07 -0.56 6.56
C THR A 101 -9.25 -1.79 7.43
N HIS A 102 -8.15 -2.41 7.83
CA HIS A 102 -8.08 -3.61 8.63
C HIS A 102 -7.82 -3.29 10.10
N ILE A 103 -8.41 -4.12 10.97
CA ILE A 103 -8.33 -4.01 12.43
C ILE A 103 -7.85 -5.32 13.10
N ASP A 104 -7.47 -6.31 12.30
CA ASP A 104 -7.19 -7.69 12.72
C ASP A 104 -5.84 -7.92 13.41
N ARG A 105 -4.88 -6.99 13.34
CA ARG A 105 -3.47 -7.24 13.73
C ARG A 105 -2.96 -6.40 14.90
N GLY A 106 -3.83 -5.96 15.80
CA GLY A 106 -3.42 -5.12 16.94
C GLY A 106 -2.87 -3.73 16.56
N HIS A 107 -2.92 -3.38 15.27
CA HIS A 107 -2.66 -2.05 14.74
C HIS A 107 -3.50 -1.80 13.49
N ILE A 108 -3.99 -0.59 13.35
CA ILE A 108 -4.85 -0.22 12.24
C ILE A 108 -4.00 -0.01 10.99
N HIS A 109 -4.45 -0.56 9.87
CA HIS A 109 -3.80 -0.36 8.58
C HIS A 109 -4.80 -0.35 7.43
N SER A 110 -4.58 0.53 6.47
CA SER A 110 -5.43 0.69 5.29
C SER A 110 -4.71 0.23 4.04
N HIS A 111 -5.37 -0.61 3.26
CA HIS A 111 -4.91 -1.11 1.98
C HIS A 111 -5.48 -0.27 0.85
N PHE A 112 -4.67 -0.03 -0.18
CA PHE A 112 -5.07 0.61 -1.42
C PHE A 112 -4.75 -0.32 -2.58
N ILE A 113 -5.76 -0.78 -3.29
CA ILE A 113 -5.62 -1.56 -4.53
C ILE A 113 -5.96 -0.63 -5.67
N VAL A 114 -4.93 -0.20 -6.41
CA VAL A 114 -5.04 0.77 -7.50
C VAL A 114 -5.01 0.01 -8.83
N ASN A 115 -6.07 0.15 -9.65
CA ASN A 115 -6.10 -0.43 -10.99
C ASN A 115 -4.95 0.11 -11.83
N SER A 116 -4.28 -0.77 -12.57
CA SER A 116 -3.13 -0.37 -13.38
C SER A 116 -3.50 0.40 -14.64
N VAL A 117 -4.74 0.39 -15.08
CA VAL A 117 -5.21 1.05 -16.29
C VAL A 117 -6.11 2.22 -15.88
N ASN A 118 -5.84 3.39 -16.43
CA ASN A 118 -6.65 4.58 -16.25
C ASN A 118 -7.95 4.44 -17.05
N TYR A 119 -9.10 4.61 -16.39
CA TYR A 119 -10.41 4.39 -17.03
C TYR A 119 -10.76 5.49 -18.03
N GLU A 120 -10.19 6.71 -17.89
CA GLU A 120 -10.47 7.84 -18.78
C GLU A 120 -9.69 7.78 -20.10
N ASN A 121 -8.43 7.32 -20.07
CA ASN A 121 -7.51 7.43 -21.22
C ASN A 121 -6.75 6.14 -21.55
N GLY A 122 -6.96 5.08 -20.76
CA GLY A 122 -6.34 3.78 -20.95
C GLY A 122 -4.83 3.71 -20.67
N HIS A 123 -4.20 4.76 -20.20
CA HIS A 123 -2.78 4.70 -19.87
C HIS A 123 -2.53 3.81 -18.66
N LYS A 124 -1.41 3.08 -18.68
CA LYS A 124 -0.98 2.33 -17.51
C LYS A 124 -0.34 3.24 -16.47
N LEU A 125 -0.69 2.98 -15.21
CA LEU A 125 -0.15 3.68 -14.05
C LEU A 125 1.38 3.70 -14.09
N GLN A 126 1.94 4.88 -14.25
CA GLN A 126 3.35 5.13 -14.05
C GLN A 126 3.57 5.48 -12.58
N TRP A 127 4.59 4.88 -11.97
CA TRP A 127 4.88 5.07 -10.56
C TRP A 127 6.38 5.13 -10.34
N SER A 128 6.86 6.27 -9.96
CA SER A 128 8.27 6.56 -9.71
C SER A 128 8.62 6.57 -8.21
N LYS A 129 9.90 6.72 -7.91
CA LYS A 129 10.35 6.97 -6.53
C LYS A 129 9.87 8.32 -6.01
N ALA A 130 9.74 9.32 -6.90
CA ALA A 130 9.23 10.63 -6.53
C ALA A 130 7.74 10.55 -6.13
N ASP A 131 6.91 9.79 -6.85
CA ASP A 131 5.50 9.58 -6.51
C ASP A 131 5.35 8.91 -5.14
N LEU A 132 6.20 7.94 -4.84
CA LEU A 132 6.21 7.31 -3.51
C LEU A 132 6.63 8.30 -2.42
N GLN A 133 7.60 9.17 -2.69
CA GLN A 133 8.00 10.19 -1.72
C GLN A 133 6.88 11.21 -1.50
N ASN A 134 6.25 11.71 -2.56
CA ASN A 134 5.10 12.61 -2.48
C ASN A 134 3.94 11.99 -1.67
N LEU A 135 3.66 10.70 -1.87
CA LEU A 135 2.64 9.99 -1.10
C LEU A 135 3.00 9.93 0.40
N LYS A 136 4.27 9.69 0.74
CA LYS A 136 4.75 9.71 2.12
C LYS A 136 4.66 11.10 2.74
N ASP A 137 5.01 12.13 2.00
CA ASP A 137 4.98 13.50 2.48
C ASP A 137 3.55 13.98 2.76
N ARG A 138 2.59 13.60 1.91
CA ARG A 138 1.15 13.83 2.14
C ARG A 138 0.64 13.07 3.37
N CYS A 139 1.03 11.82 3.53
CA CYS A 139 0.68 11.01 4.70
C CYS A 139 1.23 11.65 5.99
N ASN A 140 2.47 12.15 5.97
CA ASN A 140 3.09 12.84 7.08
C ASN A 140 2.40 14.18 7.39
N GLU A 141 2.04 14.94 6.37
CA GLU A 141 1.32 16.21 6.53
C GLU A 141 -0.07 15.99 7.15
N GLN A 142 -0.82 15.00 6.67
CA GLN A 142 -2.10 14.62 7.26
C GLN A 142 -1.95 14.21 8.74
N SER A 143 -0.88 13.48 9.07
CA SER A 143 -0.57 13.12 10.46
C SER A 143 -0.30 14.35 11.33
N ARG A 144 0.47 15.34 10.83
CA ARG A 144 0.73 16.61 11.57
C ARG A 144 -0.54 17.39 11.84
N GLN A 145 -1.40 17.52 10.83
CA GLN A 145 -2.67 18.25 10.96
C GLN A 145 -3.61 17.63 12.00
N GLN A 146 -3.48 16.34 12.25
CA GLN A 146 -4.27 15.60 13.23
C GLN A 146 -3.56 15.39 14.58
N GLY A 147 -2.38 15.97 14.77
CA GLY A 147 -1.60 15.78 15.99
C GLY A 147 -1.06 14.37 16.20
N LEU A 148 -1.01 13.56 15.12
CA LEU A 148 -0.45 12.22 15.16
C LEU A 148 1.07 12.24 15.00
N HIS A 149 1.72 11.21 15.50
CA HIS A 149 3.17 11.07 15.37
C HIS A 149 3.62 10.98 13.91
N VAL A 150 4.65 11.76 13.56
CA VAL A 150 5.26 11.71 12.21
C VAL A 150 6.58 10.92 12.30
N PRO A 151 6.82 9.97 11.36
CA PRO A 151 8.06 9.20 11.36
C PRO A 151 9.27 10.12 11.11
N GLU A 152 10.26 10.04 11.99
CA GLU A 152 11.57 10.64 11.78
C GLU A 152 12.55 9.58 11.22
N LYS A 153 13.39 10.02 10.28
CA LYS A 153 14.39 9.12 9.67
C LYS A 153 15.38 8.66 10.76
N GLY A 154 15.54 7.33 10.87
CA GLY A 154 16.48 6.74 11.84
C GLY A 154 15.93 6.62 13.26
N LYS A 155 14.69 7.05 13.54
CA LYS A 155 14.10 6.94 14.88
C LYS A 155 12.97 5.93 14.96
N THR A 156 12.75 5.38 16.16
CA THR A 156 11.58 4.57 16.52
C THR A 156 10.38 5.47 16.81
N PHE A 157 9.22 4.87 17.12
CA PHE A 157 8.04 5.63 17.57
C PHE A 157 8.28 6.39 18.89
N SER A 158 9.07 5.81 19.79
CA SER A 158 9.47 6.43 21.08
C SER A 158 10.55 7.52 20.94
N GLY A 159 11.06 7.75 19.71
CA GLY A 159 12.11 8.76 19.46
C GLY A 159 13.55 8.26 19.64
N GLU A 160 13.72 6.99 19.99
CA GLU A 160 15.04 6.36 20.11
C GLU A 160 15.66 6.11 18.72
N GLU A 161 16.99 6.17 18.63
CA GLU A 161 17.68 5.82 17.40
C GLU A 161 17.47 4.34 17.06
N ARG A 162 17.17 4.05 15.80
CA ARG A 162 17.11 2.66 15.31
C ARG A 162 18.53 2.16 15.20
N GLU A 163 18.82 1.02 15.85
CA GLU A 163 20.02 0.25 15.53
C GLU A 163 20.02 -0.07 14.03
N GLU A 164 21.08 0.35 13.34
CA GLU A 164 21.29 -0.10 11.95
C GLU A 164 21.47 -1.62 12.01
N THR A 165 20.46 -2.35 11.59
CA THR A 165 20.60 -3.77 11.27
C THR A 165 21.56 -3.80 10.08
N VAL A 166 22.84 -4.07 10.34
CA VAL A 166 23.83 -4.39 9.32
C VAL A 166 23.25 -5.59 8.57
N ALA A 167 22.76 -5.36 7.37
CA ALA A 167 22.38 -6.43 6.46
C ALA A 167 23.69 -7.15 6.15
N VAL A 168 23.98 -8.23 6.89
CA VAL A 168 25.06 -9.15 6.57
C VAL A 168 24.71 -9.70 5.20
N SER A 169 25.43 -9.19 4.19
CA SER A 169 25.32 -9.68 2.83
C SER A 169 25.85 -11.11 2.81
N TYR A 170 24.95 -12.08 2.75
CA TYR A 170 25.26 -13.51 2.62
C TYR A 170 25.94 -13.89 1.30
N THR A 171 26.36 -12.92 0.50
CA THR A 171 27.03 -13.17 -0.78
C THR A 171 28.50 -13.58 -0.65
N HIS A 172 29.12 -13.49 0.55
CA HIS A 172 30.53 -13.82 0.74
C HIS A 172 30.80 -15.22 1.31
N LEU A 173 29.79 -15.97 1.72
CA LEU A 173 29.97 -17.32 2.30
C LEU A 173 29.92 -18.46 1.29
N ARG A 174 29.63 -18.20 0.02
CA ARG A 174 29.61 -19.25 -1.03
C ARG A 174 30.92 -19.38 -1.85
N ALA A 175 31.91 -18.53 -1.61
CA ALA A 175 33.17 -18.57 -2.35
C ALA A 175 34.25 -19.44 -1.74
N HIS A 176 34.08 -19.99 -0.55
CA HIS A 176 35.11 -20.80 0.15
C HIS A 176 34.83 -22.30 0.24
N GLU A 177 33.72 -22.83 -0.26
CA GLU A 177 33.44 -24.27 -0.19
C GLU A 177 33.75 -25.07 -1.47
N THR A 178 34.30 -24.46 -2.51
CA THR A 178 34.58 -25.16 -3.79
C THR A 178 36.09 -25.50 -4.02
N LEU A 179 36.95 -25.33 -3.03
CA LEU A 179 38.39 -25.65 -3.19
C LEU A 179 38.91 -26.78 -2.26
N ALA A 180 38.06 -27.50 -1.55
CA ALA A 180 38.49 -28.55 -0.62
C ALA A 180 38.18 -29.99 -1.06
N ASN A 181 37.77 -30.26 -2.31
CA ASN A 181 37.57 -31.62 -2.81
C ASN A 181 38.26 -31.80 -4.18
N LEU A 182 39.60 -31.74 -4.22
CA LEU A 182 40.42 -32.29 -5.27
C LEU A 182 41.78 -32.73 -4.67
N VAL A 183 41.75 -33.88 -4.03
CA VAL A 183 42.87 -34.87 -3.98
C VAL A 183 42.21 -36.24 -3.80
#